data_eb2f4a56e6ea0bcc66694da2aeebf9c7
#
_entry.id   eb2f4a56e6ea0bcc66694da2aeebf9c7
#
_cell.length_a   1.000
_cell.length_b   1.000
_cell.length_c   1.000
_cell.angle_alpha   90.00
_cell.angle_beta   90.00
_cell.angle_gamma   90.00
#
_symmetry.space_group_name_H-M   'P 1'
#
loop_
_entity.id
_entity.type
_entity.pdbx_description
1 polymer ?
#
loop_
_entity_poly.entity_id
_entity_poly.type
_entity_poly.pdbx_seq_one_letter_code
_entity_poly.pdbx_strand_id
1 'polypeptide(L)'
;MSDAAATDQLPLANLRVVEFSHMVMGPAVGVILADLGAEVIKVEPIGGDQTRNLLGSGAGYFPMFNRNKQSICLDLKSADGLATAQALCADADIVIENFRPGTLDRLGLGYEALKAVNPGLLYCSAKGFLSGPYEKRTALDEVTQMMGGLAYMTGPPGRPLRAGSSVIDITGAMFGVIGILAALERRHRTGTGGHVTCSLYETTAYLVGQHMAQKAVTGKAAQPMPVRISAWAIYDVFETAMPDEQLFVGVVSDGQWSSFCKAFGLEDLGNNPEFALNNQRVEARDRILPVVRELFGTMTRANLVARLETIGLPFAPILRPDELSDDPHLLADGGLLDIPIPGKGTHKLPNLPLEIDGWRATLRRPLPEPDADGDAIRATLK
;
A
#
# COMPACT_ATOMS: atom_id res chain seq x y z
N MET A 1 28.39 -18.94 7.55
CA MET A 1 28.30 -17.60 8.21
C MET A 1 27.18 -17.73 9.22
N SER A 2 27.42 -17.35 10.49
CA SER A 2 26.41 -17.51 11.55
C SER A 2 25.21 -16.57 11.29
N ASP A 3 24.01 -16.96 11.71
CA ASP A 3 22.77 -16.17 11.58
C ASP A 3 22.90 -14.72 12.08
N ALA A 4 23.75 -14.48 13.07
CA ALA A 4 24.02 -13.14 13.61
C ALA A 4 24.71 -12.19 12.59
N ALA A 5 25.63 -12.69 11.76
CA ALA A 5 26.32 -11.85 10.76
C ALA A 5 25.41 -11.47 9.58
N ALA A 6 24.35 -12.26 9.30
CA ALA A 6 23.38 -11.96 8.27
C ALA A 6 22.36 -10.91 8.75
N THR A 7 22.09 -10.82 10.05
CA THR A 7 21.13 -9.88 10.64
C THR A 7 21.67 -8.45 10.67
N ASP A 8 22.98 -8.26 10.88
CA ASP A 8 23.64 -6.93 10.90
C ASP A 8 23.66 -6.22 9.55
N GLN A 9 23.34 -6.93 8.46
CA GLN A 9 23.30 -6.38 7.10
C GLN A 9 21.90 -5.88 6.69
N LEU A 10 20.88 -6.06 7.54
CA LEU A 10 19.52 -5.59 7.21
C LEU A 10 19.43 -4.06 7.36
N PRO A 11 18.68 -3.39 6.47
CA PRO A 11 18.62 -1.93 6.43
C PRO A 11 18.27 -1.25 7.76
N LEU A 12 17.42 -1.88 8.57
CA LEU A 12 16.96 -1.36 9.87
C LEU A 12 17.32 -2.32 11.02
N ALA A 13 18.41 -3.12 10.88
CA ALA A 13 18.94 -3.91 11.99
C ALA A 13 19.17 -3.01 13.22
N ASN A 14 19.07 -3.60 14.41
CA ASN A 14 19.26 -2.92 15.69
C ASN A 14 18.24 -1.83 16.05
N LEU A 15 17.16 -1.64 15.28
CA LEU A 15 16.04 -0.80 15.68
C LEU A 15 14.97 -1.64 16.36
N ARG A 16 14.56 -1.22 17.57
CA ARG A 16 13.46 -1.81 18.33
C ARG A 16 12.22 -0.95 18.18
N VAL A 17 11.13 -1.58 17.76
CA VAL A 17 9.83 -0.96 17.53
C VAL A 17 8.80 -1.58 18.46
N VAL A 18 8.04 -0.75 19.18
CA VAL A 18 6.87 -1.18 19.96
C VAL A 18 5.61 -0.69 19.25
N GLU A 19 4.72 -1.63 18.94
CA GLU A 19 3.55 -1.38 18.11
C GLU A 19 2.26 -1.58 18.88
N PHE A 20 1.50 -0.50 19.10
CA PHE A 20 0.14 -0.48 19.63
C PHE A 20 -0.84 -0.22 18.48
N SER A 21 -1.14 -1.24 17.70
CA SER A 21 -1.94 -1.03 16.51
C SER A 21 -2.87 -2.21 16.19
N HIS A 22 -3.87 -1.95 15.38
CA HIS A 22 -4.83 -2.95 14.90
C HIS A 22 -5.28 -2.61 13.46
N MET A 23 -6.04 -3.50 12.83
CA MET A 23 -6.56 -3.37 11.47
C MET A 23 -5.45 -3.32 10.41
N VAL A 24 -5.27 -2.17 9.70
CA VAL A 24 -4.38 -2.10 8.53
C VAL A 24 -3.29 -1.04 8.68
N MET A 25 -3.61 0.26 8.80
CA MET A 25 -2.61 1.33 8.65
C MET A 25 -1.43 1.21 9.62
N GLY A 26 -1.69 1.07 10.93
CA GLY A 26 -0.63 0.89 11.93
C GLY A 26 0.17 -0.39 11.72
N PRO A 27 -0.49 -1.57 11.59
CA PRO A 27 0.20 -2.81 11.30
C PRO A 27 1.02 -2.79 10.01
N ALA A 28 0.58 -2.05 8.98
CA ALA A 28 1.31 -1.87 7.73
C ALA A 28 2.61 -1.05 7.94
N VAL A 29 2.60 -0.01 8.79
CA VAL A 29 3.86 0.66 9.21
C VAL A 29 4.81 -0.35 9.83
N GLY A 30 4.31 -1.15 10.80
CA GLY A 30 5.11 -2.13 11.51
C GLY A 30 5.68 -3.22 10.63
N VAL A 31 4.89 -3.79 9.70
CA VAL A 31 5.39 -4.86 8.81
C VAL A 31 6.45 -4.34 7.83
N ILE A 32 6.32 -3.12 7.31
CA ILE A 32 7.35 -2.53 6.45
C ILE A 32 8.67 -2.39 7.21
N LEU A 33 8.64 -1.88 8.46
CA LEU A 33 9.83 -1.78 9.28
C LEU A 33 10.39 -3.16 9.65
N ALA A 34 9.52 -4.15 9.97
CA ALA A 34 9.92 -5.51 10.22
C ALA A 34 10.57 -6.14 9.01
N ASP A 35 9.98 -6.04 7.82
CA ASP A 35 10.54 -6.56 6.58
C ASP A 35 11.91 -5.92 6.25
N LEU A 36 12.11 -4.64 6.60
CA LEU A 36 13.40 -3.95 6.49
C LEU A 36 14.42 -4.32 7.58
N GLY A 37 14.07 -5.16 8.54
CA GLY A 37 15.02 -5.70 9.51
C GLY A 37 14.81 -5.29 10.96
N ALA A 38 13.94 -4.34 11.27
CA ALA A 38 13.67 -3.93 12.64
C ALA A 38 13.10 -5.08 13.49
N GLU A 39 13.39 -5.08 14.79
CA GLU A 39 12.68 -5.88 15.78
C GLU A 39 11.35 -5.20 16.10
N VAL A 40 10.23 -5.81 15.72
CA VAL A 40 8.90 -5.23 15.95
C VAL A 40 8.15 -6.07 16.96
N ILE A 41 7.86 -5.48 18.12
CA ILE A 41 7.06 -6.07 19.20
C ILE A 41 5.63 -5.50 19.11
N LYS A 42 4.69 -6.33 18.69
CA LYS A 42 3.27 -6.01 18.68
C LYS A 42 2.66 -6.25 20.06
N VAL A 43 2.17 -5.19 20.68
CA VAL A 43 1.42 -5.25 21.94
C VAL A 43 -0.06 -5.46 21.61
N GLU A 44 -0.58 -6.61 22.02
CA GLU A 44 -1.95 -7.03 21.79
C GLU A 44 -2.76 -7.04 23.12
N PRO A 45 -4.09 -6.90 23.06
CA PRO A 45 -4.92 -7.17 24.24
C PRO A 45 -4.85 -8.65 24.64
N ILE A 46 -5.22 -8.98 25.87
CA ILE A 46 -5.34 -10.36 26.31
C ILE A 46 -6.26 -11.13 25.37
N GLY A 47 -5.77 -12.25 24.85
CA GLY A 47 -6.46 -13.05 23.82
C GLY A 47 -6.16 -12.66 22.36
N GLY A 48 -5.28 -11.66 22.15
CA GLY A 48 -4.81 -11.26 20.82
C GLY A 48 -5.64 -10.16 20.16
N ASP A 49 -5.10 -9.60 19.09
CA ASP A 49 -5.76 -8.59 18.26
C ASP A 49 -7.00 -9.18 17.57
N GLN A 50 -8.12 -8.50 17.69
CA GLN A 50 -9.38 -8.93 17.09
C GLN A 50 -9.33 -8.97 15.54
N THR A 51 -8.39 -8.29 14.93
CA THR A 51 -8.14 -8.37 13.49
C THR A 51 -7.88 -9.79 13.01
N ARG A 52 -7.37 -10.67 13.88
CA ARG A 52 -7.13 -12.10 13.60
C ARG A 52 -8.41 -12.87 13.24
N ASN A 53 -9.56 -12.42 13.75
CA ASN A 53 -10.84 -13.11 13.67
C ASN A 53 -11.83 -12.45 12.70
N LEU A 54 -11.39 -11.46 11.91
CA LEU A 54 -12.25 -10.79 10.95
C LEU A 54 -12.68 -11.74 9.83
N LEU A 55 -13.88 -11.51 9.32
CA LEU A 55 -14.47 -12.27 8.22
C LEU A 55 -14.44 -11.46 6.91
N GLY A 56 -14.79 -12.11 5.82
CA GLY A 56 -14.87 -11.48 4.49
C GLY A 56 -13.53 -10.87 4.08
N SER A 57 -13.54 -9.66 3.54
CA SER A 57 -12.32 -8.96 3.10
C SER A 57 -11.33 -8.66 4.23
N GLY A 58 -11.81 -8.59 5.48
CA GLY A 58 -10.97 -8.37 6.66
C GLY A 58 -10.12 -9.57 7.06
N ALA A 59 -10.49 -10.79 6.63
CA ALA A 59 -9.76 -12.01 6.98
C ALA A 59 -8.30 -12.01 6.52
N GLY A 60 -7.98 -11.25 5.48
CA GLY A 60 -6.63 -11.10 4.93
C GLY A 60 -5.75 -10.07 5.67
N TYR A 61 -6.31 -9.24 6.56
CA TYR A 61 -5.54 -8.13 7.15
C TYR A 61 -4.42 -8.61 8.07
N PHE A 62 -4.74 -9.49 9.00
CA PHE A 62 -3.72 -9.98 9.94
C PHE A 62 -2.59 -10.73 9.23
N PRO A 63 -2.85 -11.70 8.34
CA PRO A 63 -1.79 -12.41 7.63
C PRO A 63 -0.91 -11.49 6.77
N MET A 64 -1.49 -10.48 6.14
CA MET A 64 -0.74 -9.58 5.25
C MET A 64 0.18 -8.62 6.03
N PHE A 65 -0.24 -8.13 7.21
CA PHE A 65 0.42 -7.01 7.87
C PHE A 65 1.12 -7.36 9.18
N ASN A 66 1.29 -8.65 9.54
CA ASN A 66 1.89 -9.00 10.84
C ASN A 66 3.00 -10.05 10.79
N ARG A 67 3.49 -10.42 9.61
CA ARG A 67 4.70 -11.25 9.49
C ARG A 67 5.93 -10.53 10.06
N ASN A 68 6.95 -11.28 10.40
CA ASN A 68 8.23 -10.77 10.93
C ASN A 68 8.12 -10.01 12.27
N LYS A 69 6.96 -10.03 12.94
CA LYS A 69 6.75 -9.40 14.26
C LYS A 69 6.81 -10.44 15.38
N GLN A 70 7.02 -9.95 16.59
CA GLN A 70 6.81 -10.66 17.85
C GLN A 70 5.47 -10.23 18.45
N SER A 71 4.88 -11.07 19.32
CA SER A 71 3.63 -10.78 20.02
C SER A 71 3.80 -10.88 21.53
N ILE A 72 3.30 -9.84 22.23
CA ILE A 72 3.09 -9.84 23.66
C ILE A 72 1.68 -9.38 23.96
N CYS A 73 0.95 -10.13 24.79
CA CYS A 73 -0.39 -9.74 25.26
C CYS A 73 -0.31 -9.02 26.61
N LEU A 74 -0.87 -7.81 26.67
CA LEU A 74 -0.88 -6.99 27.89
C LEU A 74 -2.28 -6.43 28.17
N ASP A 75 -2.72 -6.53 29.42
CA ASP A 75 -3.86 -5.74 29.89
C ASP A 75 -3.38 -4.34 30.32
N LEU A 76 -3.46 -3.37 29.41
CA LEU A 76 -3.07 -1.99 29.68
C LEU A 76 -3.92 -1.28 30.74
N LYS A 77 -4.98 -1.91 31.26
CA LYS A 77 -5.77 -1.41 32.40
C LYS A 77 -5.26 -1.92 33.73
N SER A 78 -4.47 -3.00 33.74
CA SER A 78 -3.80 -3.50 34.94
C SER A 78 -2.51 -2.73 35.20
N ALA A 79 -2.11 -2.62 36.46
CA ALA A 79 -0.86 -1.95 36.83
C ALA A 79 0.36 -2.64 36.20
N ASP A 80 0.40 -3.99 36.25
CA ASP A 80 1.53 -4.77 35.73
C ASP A 80 1.63 -4.70 34.18
N GLY A 81 0.49 -4.79 33.48
CA GLY A 81 0.48 -4.70 32.03
C GLY A 81 0.89 -3.31 31.55
N LEU A 82 0.43 -2.25 32.23
CA LEU A 82 0.82 -0.88 31.94
C LEU A 82 2.32 -0.65 32.24
N ALA A 83 2.82 -1.11 33.38
CA ALA A 83 4.24 -1.00 33.72
C ALA A 83 5.13 -1.72 32.70
N THR A 84 4.74 -2.92 32.26
CA THR A 84 5.42 -3.67 31.20
C THR A 84 5.44 -2.87 29.88
N ALA A 85 4.31 -2.30 29.46
CA ALA A 85 4.24 -1.49 28.25
C ALA A 85 5.11 -0.23 28.32
N GLN A 86 5.15 0.43 29.49
CA GLN A 86 6.01 1.61 29.72
C GLN A 86 7.50 1.22 29.66
N ALA A 87 7.89 0.10 30.25
CA ALA A 87 9.27 -0.40 30.21
C ALA A 87 9.69 -0.72 28.76
N LEU A 88 8.83 -1.37 27.98
CA LEU A 88 9.08 -1.61 26.54
C LEU A 88 9.30 -0.31 25.78
N CYS A 89 8.47 0.70 26.00
CA CYS A 89 8.58 1.98 25.31
C CYS A 89 9.81 2.79 25.74
N ALA A 90 10.26 2.65 26.97
CA ALA A 90 11.45 3.36 27.47
C ALA A 90 12.73 2.90 26.74
N ASP A 91 12.79 1.65 26.27
CA ASP A 91 13.93 1.05 25.56
C ASP A 91 13.70 0.95 24.04
N ALA A 92 12.61 1.54 23.53
CA ALA A 92 12.27 1.49 22.13
C ALA A 92 12.93 2.64 21.33
N ASP A 93 13.35 2.36 20.10
CA ASP A 93 13.70 3.39 19.13
C ASP A 93 12.46 4.07 18.53
N ILE A 94 11.42 3.27 18.32
CA ILE A 94 10.20 3.70 17.63
C ILE A 94 8.99 3.14 18.37
N VAL A 95 7.98 3.98 18.60
CA VAL A 95 6.64 3.57 19.01
C VAL A 95 5.66 3.87 17.88
N ILE A 96 4.82 2.91 17.53
CA ILE A 96 3.76 3.05 16.53
C ILE A 96 2.41 2.91 17.23
N GLU A 97 1.44 3.79 16.91
CA GLU A 97 0.08 3.64 17.38
C GLU A 97 -0.95 4.11 16.34
N ASN A 98 -2.15 3.51 16.35
CA ASN A 98 -3.26 3.93 15.50
C ASN A 98 -4.61 3.98 16.25
N PHE A 99 -4.58 4.24 17.55
CA PHE A 99 -5.78 4.43 18.33
C PHE A 99 -6.38 5.83 18.14
N ARG A 100 -7.59 6.02 18.66
CA ARG A 100 -8.23 7.32 18.71
C ARG A 100 -7.36 8.32 19.49
N PRO A 101 -7.31 9.60 19.05
CA PRO A 101 -6.54 10.63 19.75
C PRO A 101 -6.79 10.64 21.27
N GLY A 102 -5.75 10.78 22.08
CA GLY A 102 -5.80 10.79 23.52
C GLY A 102 -5.93 9.42 24.20
N THR A 103 -6.03 8.31 23.46
CA THR A 103 -6.17 6.99 24.08
C THR A 103 -4.91 6.57 24.82
N LEU A 104 -3.76 6.61 24.19
CA LEU A 104 -2.48 6.27 24.82
C LEU A 104 -2.00 7.38 25.77
N ASP A 105 -2.36 8.64 25.53
CA ASP A 105 -2.02 9.75 26.42
C ASP A 105 -2.60 9.51 27.83
N ARG A 106 -3.85 9.05 27.94
CA ARG A 106 -4.49 8.74 29.23
C ARG A 106 -3.83 7.60 29.98
N LEU A 107 -3.08 6.75 29.29
CA LEU A 107 -2.32 5.63 29.85
C LEU A 107 -0.87 6.00 30.16
N GLY A 108 -0.44 7.26 29.91
CA GLY A 108 0.96 7.63 30.03
C GLY A 108 1.88 7.01 28.98
N LEU A 109 1.30 6.54 27.85
CA LEU A 109 2.00 5.96 26.70
C LEU A 109 1.95 6.89 25.47
N GLY A 110 1.52 8.15 25.66
CA GLY A 110 1.54 9.18 24.61
C GLY A 110 2.93 9.78 24.43
N TYR A 111 3.13 10.48 23.30
CA TYR A 111 4.44 11.03 22.92
C TYR A 111 5.11 11.87 23.99
N GLU A 112 4.41 12.83 24.60
CA GLU A 112 5.02 13.73 25.59
C GLU A 112 5.48 13.00 26.86
N ALA A 113 4.73 12.00 27.31
CA ALA A 113 5.11 11.17 28.45
C ALA A 113 6.33 10.30 28.15
N LEU A 114 6.34 9.63 26.99
CA LEU A 114 7.45 8.76 26.60
C LEU A 114 8.72 9.55 26.23
N LYS A 115 8.60 10.68 25.59
CA LYS A 115 9.73 11.60 25.29
C LYS A 115 10.46 12.05 26.55
N ALA A 116 9.74 12.21 27.67
CA ALA A 116 10.35 12.63 28.92
C ALA A 116 11.33 11.58 29.49
N VAL A 117 11.08 10.30 29.23
CA VAL A 117 11.93 9.18 29.66
C VAL A 117 12.90 8.71 28.57
N ASN A 118 12.54 8.90 27.31
CA ASN A 118 13.37 8.56 26.15
C ASN A 118 13.40 9.70 25.13
N PRO A 119 14.29 10.69 25.29
CA PRO A 119 14.39 11.85 24.39
C PRO A 119 14.75 11.52 22.95
N GLY A 120 15.32 10.32 22.70
CA GLY A 120 15.65 9.81 21.38
C GLY A 120 14.52 9.08 20.67
N LEU A 121 13.37 8.89 21.34
CA LEU A 121 12.24 8.15 20.82
C LEU A 121 11.64 8.80 19.57
N LEU A 122 11.38 7.99 18.55
CA LEU A 122 10.50 8.33 17.44
C LEU A 122 9.10 7.77 17.71
N TYR A 123 8.11 8.63 17.71
CA TYR A 123 6.71 8.25 17.97
C TYR A 123 5.89 8.44 16.70
N CYS A 124 5.34 7.38 16.15
CA CYS A 124 4.53 7.41 14.93
C CYS A 124 3.05 7.24 15.25
N SER A 125 2.27 8.28 15.03
CA SER A 125 0.81 8.27 15.13
C SER A 125 0.18 8.11 13.76
N ALA A 126 -0.46 6.97 13.51
CA ALA A 126 -1.26 6.73 12.31
C ALA A 126 -2.72 7.14 12.59
N LYS A 127 -3.18 8.23 12.00
CA LYS A 127 -4.46 8.89 12.34
C LYS A 127 -5.39 9.04 11.13
N GLY A 128 -6.64 9.36 11.41
CA GLY A 128 -7.61 9.67 10.35
C GLY A 128 -7.34 11.01 9.68
N PHE A 129 -6.89 12.00 10.47
CA PHE A 129 -6.65 13.38 10.04
C PHE A 129 -5.41 13.93 10.74
N LEU A 130 -4.68 14.82 10.08
CA LEU A 130 -3.69 15.69 10.74
C LEU A 130 -4.39 16.75 11.58
N SER A 131 -3.61 17.61 12.26
CA SER A 131 -4.14 18.69 13.07
C SER A 131 -5.01 19.63 12.25
N GLY A 132 -6.22 19.90 12.74
CA GLY A 132 -7.18 20.75 12.08
C GLY A 132 -8.61 20.50 12.53
N PRO A 133 -9.62 21.04 11.82
CA PRO A 133 -11.03 20.95 12.22
C PRO A 133 -11.58 19.51 12.34
N TYR A 134 -10.95 18.56 11.65
CA TYR A 134 -11.38 17.14 11.61
C TYR A 134 -10.56 16.21 12.50
N GLU A 135 -9.52 16.68 13.15
CA GLU A 135 -8.57 15.87 13.93
C GLU A 135 -9.22 14.83 14.84
N LYS A 136 -10.33 15.21 15.50
CA LYS A 136 -11.06 14.35 16.45
C LYS A 136 -12.16 13.48 15.84
N ARG A 137 -12.38 13.57 14.51
CA ARG A 137 -13.41 12.78 13.84
C ARG A 137 -12.94 11.33 13.71
N THR A 138 -13.91 10.42 13.78
CA THR A 138 -13.68 9.01 13.44
C THR A 138 -13.44 8.89 11.93
N ALA A 139 -12.38 8.20 11.55
CA ALA A 139 -12.03 7.91 10.17
C ALA A 139 -11.73 6.42 9.99
N LEU A 140 -11.98 5.95 8.79
CA LEU A 140 -11.58 4.67 8.23
C LEU A 140 -11.11 4.93 6.81
N ASP A 141 -10.40 4.01 6.20
CA ASP A 141 -9.99 4.05 4.79
C ASP A 141 -11.14 4.50 3.88
N GLU A 142 -12.26 3.79 3.92
CA GLU A 142 -13.41 4.06 3.06
C GLU A 142 -14.05 5.45 3.33
N VAL A 143 -14.11 5.88 4.58
CA VAL A 143 -14.62 7.22 4.96
C VAL A 143 -13.79 8.31 4.30
N THR A 144 -12.47 8.17 4.34
CA THR A 144 -11.58 9.18 3.76
C THR A 144 -11.50 9.11 2.25
N GLN A 145 -11.68 7.94 1.65
CA GLN A 145 -11.86 7.82 0.19
C GLN A 145 -13.10 8.58 -0.30
N MET A 146 -14.22 8.49 0.45
CA MET A 146 -15.42 9.26 0.13
C MET A 146 -15.21 10.76 0.32
N MET A 147 -14.64 11.19 1.44
CA MET A 147 -14.42 12.59 1.76
C MET A 147 -13.37 13.27 0.87
N GLY A 148 -12.31 12.55 0.52
CA GLY A 148 -11.16 13.07 -0.22
C GLY A 148 -11.29 13.00 -1.74
N GLY A 149 -12.43 12.54 -2.28
CA GLY A 149 -12.71 12.53 -3.70
C GLY A 149 -12.19 11.31 -4.47
N LEU A 150 -11.46 10.38 -3.84
CA LEU A 150 -10.99 9.18 -4.53
C LEU A 150 -12.16 8.29 -4.98
N ALA A 151 -13.15 8.09 -4.11
CA ALA A 151 -14.33 7.30 -4.45
C ALA A 151 -15.15 7.94 -5.59
N TYR A 152 -15.23 9.27 -5.65
CA TYR A 152 -15.80 9.99 -6.79
C TYR A 152 -15.05 9.69 -8.09
N MET A 153 -13.73 9.71 -8.05
CA MET A 153 -12.89 9.44 -9.24
C MET A 153 -12.95 7.97 -9.69
N THR A 154 -13.13 7.03 -8.76
CA THR A 154 -13.14 5.58 -9.05
C THR A 154 -14.48 5.12 -9.65
N GLY A 155 -15.59 5.61 -9.13
CA GLY A 155 -16.93 5.18 -9.55
C GLY A 155 -17.43 5.87 -10.81
N PRO A 156 -18.48 5.31 -11.47
CA PRO A 156 -19.16 6.00 -12.54
C PRO A 156 -19.94 7.22 -12.00
N PRO A 157 -20.32 8.18 -12.88
CA PRO A 157 -21.11 9.34 -12.46
C PRO A 157 -22.33 8.97 -11.61
N GLY A 158 -22.48 9.64 -10.48
CA GLY A 158 -23.59 9.42 -9.55
C GLY A 158 -23.47 8.16 -8.67
N ARG A 159 -22.41 7.35 -8.82
CA ARG A 159 -22.19 6.15 -8.02
C ARG A 159 -20.72 6.06 -7.56
N PRO A 160 -20.33 6.83 -6.54
CA PRO A 160 -18.97 6.76 -6.01
C PRO A 160 -18.68 5.35 -5.49
N LEU A 161 -17.47 4.84 -5.80
CA LEU A 161 -16.99 3.52 -5.38
C LEU A 161 -15.63 3.67 -4.73
N ARG A 162 -15.43 3.00 -3.60
CA ARG A 162 -14.08 2.87 -3.05
C ARG A 162 -13.18 2.07 -3.99
N ALA A 163 -11.86 2.28 -3.92
CA ALA A 163 -10.89 1.38 -4.54
C ALA A 163 -11.01 -0.03 -3.95
N GLY A 164 -10.71 -1.04 -4.75
CA GLY A 164 -10.85 -2.46 -4.39
C GLY A 164 -9.90 -2.97 -3.31
N SER A 165 -9.06 -2.11 -2.75
CA SER A 165 -8.10 -2.41 -1.68
C SER A 165 -8.17 -1.33 -0.60
N SER A 166 -7.60 -1.56 0.59
CA SER A 166 -7.39 -0.56 1.65
C SER A 166 -6.24 0.38 1.25
N VAL A 167 -6.38 1.03 0.11
CA VAL A 167 -5.32 1.78 -0.57
C VAL A 167 -4.85 2.98 0.26
N ILE A 168 -5.75 3.60 1.01
CA ILE A 168 -5.41 4.76 1.84
C ILE A 168 -4.69 4.32 3.11
N ASP A 169 -5.13 3.24 3.76
CA ASP A 169 -4.41 2.66 4.89
C ASP A 169 -2.98 2.29 4.50
N ILE A 170 -2.80 1.59 3.38
CA ILE A 170 -1.48 1.14 2.91
C ILE A 170 -0.60 2.33 2.53
N THR A 171 -1.10 3.27 1.75
CA THR A 171 -0.32 4.45 1.32
C THR A 171 -0.04 5.38 2.50
N GLY A 172 -1.00 5.55 3.42
CA GLY A 172 -0.80 6.30 4.65
C GLY A 172 0.27 5.68 5.55
N ALA A 173 0.33 4.35 5.61
CA ALA A 173 1.41 3.64 6.30
C ALA A 173 2.77 3.88 5.64
N MET A 174 2.84 3.89 4.30
CA MET A 174 4.07 4.23 3.55
C MET A 174 4.53 5.65 3.89
N PHE A 175 3.64 6.64 3.99
CA PHE A 175 3.98 7.99 4.46
C PHE A 175 4.46 7.98 5.92
N GLY A 176 3.86 7.14 6.78
CA GLY A 176 4.35 6.92 8.14
C GLY A 176 5.80 6.44 8.16
N VAL A 177 6.13 5.43 7.36
CA VAL A 177 7.51 4.93 7.23
C VAL A 177 8.46 5.99 6.66
N ILE A 178 8.07 6.73 5.62
CA ILE A 178 8.86 7.85 5.07
C ILE A 178 9.15 8.87 6.17
N GLY A 179 8.13 9.24 6.97
CA GLY A 179 8.28 10.15 8.10
C GLY A 179 9.23 9.62 9.17
N ILE A 180 9.14 8.32 9.51
CA ILE A 180 10.05 7.66 10.45
C ILE A 180 11.48 7.69 9.93
N LEU A 181 11.73 7.32 8.66
CA LEU A 181 13.07 7.33 8.07
C LEU A 181 13.69 8.73 8.03
N ALA A 182 12.89 9.76 7.69
CA ALA A 182 13.33 11.15 7.73
C ALA A 182 13.65 11.61 9.17
N ALA A 183 12.86 11.16 10.15
CA ALA A 183 13.09 11.45 11.56
C ALA A 183 14.30 10.69 12.13
N LEU A 184 14.56 9.46 11.67
CA LEU A 184 15.79 8.70 11.97
C LEU A 184 17.04 9.43 11.48
N GLU A 185 17.03 9.90 10.24
CA GLU A 185 18.14 10.69 9.69
C GLU A 185 18.37 11.99 10.48
N ARG A 186 17.29 12.66 10.89
CA ARG A 186 17.40 13.81 11.78
C ARG A 186 17.97 13.42 13.13
N ARG A 187 17.52 12.32 13.75
CA ARG A 187 18.01 11.80 15.02
C ARG A 187 19.51 11.49 14.97
N HIS A 188 20.01 10.89 13.90
CA HIS A 188 21.46 10.63 13.73
C HIS A 188 22.30 11.92 13.82
N ARG A 189 21.79 13.04 13.33
CA ARG A 189 22.50 14.32 13.35
C ARG A 189 22.33 15.10 14.66
N THR A 190 21.17 14.96 15.32
CA THR A 190 20.82 15.83 16.46
C THR A 190 20.77 15.12 17.81
N GLY A 191 20.80 13.79 17.82
CA GLY A 191 20.56 12.97 19.01
C GLY A 191 19.13 13.01 19.53
N THR A 192 18.20 13.75 18.89
CA THR A 192 16.84 13.99 19.38
C THR A 192 15.82 13.25 18.52
N GLY A 193 14.90 12.55 19.17
CA GLY A 193 13.77 11.88 18.55
C GLY A 193 12.71 12.84 18.00
N GLY A 194 11.48 12.37 17.82
CA GLY A 194 10.42 13.22 17.33
C GLY A 194 9.08 12.52 17.15
N HIS A 195 8.03 13.32 16.97
CA HIS A 195 6.69 12.86 16.68
C HIS A 195 6.43 12.92 15.18
N VAL A 196 6.08 11.80 14.59
CA VAL A 196 5.65 11.64 13.19
C VAL A 196 4.15 11.38 13.23
N THR A 197 3.36 12.14 12.51
CA THR A 197 1.94 11.85 12.31
C THR A 197 1.68 11.66 10.84
N CYS A 198 1.12 10.52 10.46
CA CYS A 198 0.60 10.24 9.13
C CYS A 198 -0.94 10.07 9.20
N SER A 199 -1.63 10.36 8.11
CA SER A 199 -3.08 10.41 8.13
C SER A 199 -3.73 9.81 6.90
N LEU A 200 -4.99 9.35 7.07
CA LEU A 200 -5.78 8.83 5.97
C LEU A 200 -6.27 9.96 5.03
N TYR A 201 -6.80 11.05 5.59
CA TYR A 201 -7.46 12.06 4.78
C TYR A 201 -6.49 12.84 3.89
N GLU A 202 -5.37 13.31 4.45
CA GLU A 202 -4.35 14.02 3.69
C GLU A 202 -3.65 13.11 2.67
N THR A 203 -3.54 11.82 2.98
CA THR A 203 -3.10 10.81 1.99
C THR A 203 -4.08 10.71 0.84
N THR A 204 -5.40 10.66 1.12
CA THR A 204 -6.41 10.67 0.06
C THR A 204 -6.30 11.92 -0.80
N ALA A 205 -6.20 13.10 -0.18
CA ALA A 205 -6.04 14.36 -0.89
C ALA A 205 -4.78 14.39 -1.77
N TYR A 206 -3.67 13.83 -1.26
CA TYR A 206 -2.43 13.72 -2.03
C TYR A 206 -2.60 12.83 -3.28
N LEU A 207 -3.28 11.68 -3.16
CA LEU A 207 -3.52 10.77 -4.29
C LEU A 207 -4.39 11.38 -5.37
N VAL A 208 -5.36 12.23 -5.03
CA VAL A 208 -6.20 12.92 -6.01
C VAL A 208 -5.66 14.30 -6.42
N GLY A 209 -4.50 14.70 -5.90
CA GLY A 209 -3.88 16.01 -6.12
C GLY A 209 -3.69 16.37 -7.60
N GLN A 210 -3.41 15.38 -8.47
CA GLN A 210 -3.34 15.58 -9.93
C GLN A 210 -4.66 16.12 -10.51
N HIS A 211 -5.82 15.70 -9.98
CA HIS A 211 -7.13 16.16 -10.45
C HIS A 211 -7.47 17.57 -9.94
N MET A 212 -6.95 17.92 -8.76
CA MET A 212 -6.99 19.30 -8.27
C MET A 212 -6.15 20.23 -9.15
N ALA A 213 -4.92 19.80 -9.50
CA ALA A 213 -4.05 20.51 -10.42
C ALA A 213 -4.66 20.62 -11.83
N GLN A 214 -5.30 19.55 -12.33
CA GLN A 214 -6.01 19.58 -13.61
C GLN A 214 -7.07 20.69 -13.65
N LYS A 215 -7.87 20.83 -12.58
CA LYS A 215 -8.84 21.92 -12.48
C LYS A 215 -8.16 23.30 -12.47
N ALA A 216 -7.06 23.44 -11.75
CA ALA A 216 -6.32 24.71 -11.69
C ALA A 216 -5.78 25.12 -13.07
N VAL A 217 -5.32 24.19 -13.87
CA VAL A 217 -4.77 24.43 -15.21
C VAL A 217 -5.86 24.65 -16.27
N THR A 218 -6.92 23.84 -16.22
CA THR A 218 -7.95 23.82 -17.29
C THR A 218 -9.19 24.64 -16.99
N GLY A 219 -9.39 25.05 -15.71
CA GLY A 219 -10.62 25.67 -15.22
C GLY A 219 -11.80 24.70 -15.09
N LYS A 220 -11.63 23.41 -15.49
CA LYS A 220 -12.69 22.40 -15.50
C LYS A 220 -12.43 21.33 -14.44
N ALA A 221 -13.48 20.94 -13.70
CA ALA A 221 -13.38 19.82 -12.76
C ALA A 221 -13.12 18.51 -13.48
N ALA A 222 -12.29 17.66 -12.87
CA ALA A 222 -12.04 16.32 -13.37
C ALA A 222 -13.34 15.49 -13.37
N GLN A 223 -13.54 14.72 -14.42
CA GLN A 223 -14.64 13.76 -14.49
C GLN A 223 -14.19 12.42 -13.89
N PRO A 224 -15.12 11.62 -13.34
CA PRO A 224 -14.83 10.27 -12.90
C PRO A 224 -14.09 9.44 -13.94
N MET A 225 -13.21 8.54 -13.51
CA MET A 225 -12.37 7.75 -14.40
C MET A 225 -13.12 6.99 -15.50
N PRO A 226 -14.33 6.42 -15.26
CA PRO A 226 -15.09 5.72 -16.30
C PRO A 226 -15.53 6.61 -17.48
N VAL A 227 -15.67 7.90 -17.26
CA VAL A 227 -16.16 8.88 -18.30
C VAL A 227 -15.13 9.98 -18.57
N ARG A 228 -13.90 9.83 -18.08
CA ARG A 228 -12.83 10.82 -18.32
C ARG A 228 -12.47 10.93 -19.79
N ILE A 229 -12.04 12.10 -20.19
CA ILE A 229 -11.27 12.25 -21.41
C ILE A 229 -9.85 11.77 -21.11
N SER A 230 -9.45 10.65 -21.70
CA SER A 230 -8.10 10.12 -21.57
C SER A 230 -7.08 11.06 -22.21
N ALA A 231 -5.85 11.06 -21.71
CA ALA A 231 -4.73 11.78 -22.34
C ALA A 231 -4.31 11.16 -23.69
N TRP A 232 -4.77 9.94 -23.99
CA TRP A 232 -4.48 9.20 -25.21
C TRP A 232 -5.74 8.60 -25.81
N ALA A 233 -5.80 8.47 -27.14
CA ALA A 233 -6.96 7.92 -27.84
C ALA A 233 -7.18 6.44 -27.51
N ILE A 234 -6.13 5.63 -27.60
CA ILE A 234 -6.13 4.22 -27.19
C ILE A 234 -5.44 4.13 -25.83
N TYR A 235 -6.22 4.01 -24.76
CA TYR A 235 -5.79 3.82 -23.39
C TYR A 235 -7.01 3.32 -22.61
N ASP A 236 -7.36 2.05 -22.84
CA ASP A 236 -8.63 1.49 -22.39
C ASP A 236 -8.54 -0.03 -22.24
N VAL A 237 -9.56 -0.62 -21.65
CA VAL A 237 -9.79 -2.07 -21.61
C VAL A 237 -10.64 -2.46 -22.81
N PHE A 238 -10.23 -3.51 -23.49
CA PHE A 238 -10.89 -4.05 -24.67
C PHE A 238 -11.32 -5.49 -24.45
N GLU A 239 -12.52 -5.81 -24.93
CA GLU A 239 -12.97 -7.20 -25.08
C GLU A 239 -12.18 -7.90 -26.19
N THR A 240 -12.03 -9.21 -26.10
CA THR A 240 -11.38 -10.07 -27.12
C THR A 240 -12.42 -11.00 -27.74
N ALA A 241 -11.99 -11.87 -28.63
CA ALA A 241 -12.87 -12.86 -29.29
C ALA A 241 -13.49 -13.88 -28.32
N MET A 242 -12.93 -14.04 -27.14
CA MET A 242 -13.42 -14.98 -26.13
C MET A 242 -14.22 -14.26 -25.05
N PRO A 243 -15.38 -14.80 -24.64
CA PRO A 243 -16.16 -14.25 -23.54
C PRO A 243 -15.30 -14.14 -22.27
N ASP A 244 -15.50 -13.05 -21.52
CA ASP A 244 -14.84 -12.77 -20.24
C ASP A 244 -13.30 -12.60 -20.33
N GLU A 245 -12.74 -12.53 -21.53
CA GLU A 245 -11.34 -12.18 -21.74
C GLU A 245 -11.20 -10.70 -22.11
N GLN A 246 -10.47 -9.97 -21.27
CA GLN A 246 -10.20 -8.56 -21.47
C GLN A 246 -8.70 -8.28 -21.50
N LEU A 247 -8.32 -7.23 -22.23
CA LEU A 247 -6.94 -6.75 -22.31
C LEU A 247 -6.92 -5.22 -22.22
N PHE A 248 -6.13 -4.68 -21.32
CA PHE A 248 -5.80 -3.25 -21.35
C PHE A 248 -4.74 -3.01 -22.43
N VAL A 249 -4.92 -1.96 -23.23
CA VAL A 249 -3.94 -1.54 -24.26
C VAL A 249 -3.74 -0.03 -24.21
N GLY A 250 -2.47 0.39 -24.24
CA GLY A 250 -2.07 1.80 -24.31
C GLY A 250 -1.26 2.13 -25.56
N VAL A 251 -1.57 3.25 -26.23
CA VAL A 251 -0.78 3.84 -27.30
C VAL A 251 -0.48 5.28 -26.91
N VAL A 252 0.72 5.52 -26.40
CA VAL A 252 1.05 6.75 -25.65
C VAL A 252 1.99 7.70 -26.38
N SER A 253 2.40 7.39 -27.61
CA SER A 253 3.22 8.27 -28.45
C SER A 253 2.84 8.17 -29.93
N ASP A 254 3.27 9.15 -30.73
CA ASP A 254 3.03 9.16 -32.21
C ASP A 254 3.77 8.00 -32.87
N GLY A 255 4.97 7.64 -32.41
CA GLY A 255 5.71 6.48 -32.91
C GLY A 255 4.98 5.16 -32.62
N GLN A 256 4.42 5.01 -31.43
CA GLN A 256 3.60 3.84 -31.07
C GLN A 256 2.31 3.77 -31.88
N TRP A 257 1.68 4.91 -32.19
CA TRP A 257 0.52 4.98 -33.07
C TRP A 257 0.83 4.44 -34.48
N SER A 258 1.93 4.88 -35.06
CA SER A 258 2.38 4.40 -36.39
C SER A 258 2.66 2.91 -36.38
N SER A 259 3.39 2.42 -35.36
CA SER A 259 3.69 0.99 -35.21
C SER A 259 2.42 0.16 -35.00
N PHE A 260 1.47 0.66 -34.22
CA PHE A 260 0.18 0.03 -33.95
C PHE A 260 -0.64 -0.10 -35.25
N CYS A 261 -0.85 1.00 -35.98
CA CYS A 261 -1.64 0.97 -37.22
C CYS A 261 -1.03 0.01 -38.24
N LYS A 262 0.28 0.01 -38.40
CA LYS A 262 0.99 -0.91 -39.30
C LYS A 262 0.84 -2.37 -38.89
N ALA A 263 1.00 -2.68 -37.59
CA ALA A 263 0.95 -4.06 -37.09
C ALA A 263 -0.47 -4.67 -37.14
N PHE A 264 -1.48 -3.82 -37.09
CA PHE A 264 -2.87 -4.24 -37.05
C PHE A 264 -3.64 -4.02 -38.36
N GLY A 265 -2.95 -3.60 -39.45
CA GLY A 265 -3.58 -3.41 -40.74
C GLY A 265 -4.57 -2.24 -40.78
N LEU A 266 -4.28 -1.18 -40.04
CA LEU A 266 -5.11 0.02 -39.90
C LEU A 266 -4.47 1.21 -40.64
N GLU A 267 -3.99 0.98 -41.85
CA GLU A 267 -3.28 1.98 -42.65
C GLU A 267 -4.13 3.23 -42.91
N ASP A 268 -5.43 3.08 -43.06
CA ASP A 268 -6.39 4.19 -43.23
C ASP A 268 -6.40 5.13 -42.01
N LEU A 269 -6.27 4.61 -40.81
CA LEU A 269 -6.12 5.41 -39.61
C LEU A 269 -4.70 5.96 -39.47
N GLY A 270 -3.68 5.15 -39.76
CA GLY A 270 -2.27 5.50 -39.60
C GLY A 270 -1.82 6.60 -40.57
N ASN A 271 -2.36 6.63 -41.77
CA ASN A 271 -2.01 7.59 -42.81
C ASN A 271 -2.92 8.84 -42.84
N ASN A 272 -3.94 8.88 -42.00
CA ASN A 272 -4.86 10.01 -41.95
C ASN A 272 -4.19 11.21 -41.26
N PRO A 273 -4.02 12.36 -41.92
CA PRO A 273 -3.39 13.55 -41.34
C PRO A 273 -4.20 14.12 -40.13
N GLU A 274 -5.50 13.86 -40.05
CA GLU A 274 -6.32 14.24 -38.89
C GLU A 274 -5.95 13.47 -37.62
N PHE A 275 -5.20 12.37 -37.71
CA PHE A 275 -4.76 11.53 -36.59
C PHE A 275 -3.25 11.55 -36.38
N ALA A 276 -2.54 12.50 -37.02
CA ALA A 276 -1.08 12.56 -36.97
C ALA A 276 -0.55 12.83 -35.55
N LEU A 277 -1.20 13.72 -34.80
CA LEU A 277 -0.77 14.14 -33.47
C LEU A 277 -1.69 13.56 -32.39
N ASN A 278 -1.12 13.32 -31.19
CA ASN A 278 -1.86 12.74 -30.07
C ASN A 278 -3.15 13.50 -29.74
N ASN A 279 -3.11 14.82 -29.65
CA ASN A 279 -4.30 15.60 -29.28
C ASN A 279 -5.42 15.48 -30.33
N GLN A 280 -5.07 15.41 -31.62
CA GLN A 280 -6.04 15.16 -32.68
C GLN A 280 -6.71 13.80 -32.55
N ARG A 281 -5.94 12.76 -32.19
CA ARG A 281 -6.47 11.43 -31.93
C ARG A 281 -7.36 11.39 -30.67
N VAL A 282 -7.02 12.14 -29.63
CA VAL A 282 -7.86 12.25 -28.42
C VAL A 282 -9.21 12.89 -28.76
N GLU A 283 -9.23 13.93 -29.58
CA GLU A 283 -10.46 14.58 -30.05
C GLU A 283 -11.31 13.68 -30.98
N ALA A 284 -10.64 12.78 -31.73
CA ALA A 284 -11.28 11.82 -32.63
C ALA A 284 -11.49 10.42 -32.01
N ARG A 285 -11.47 10.33 -30.70
CA ARG A 285 -11.51 9.03 -29.98
C ARG A 285 -12.78 8.22 -30.27
N ASP A 286 -13.90 8.90 -30.47
CA ASP A 286 -15.20 8.33 -30.85
C ASP A 286 -15.21 7.71 -32.27
N ARG A 287 -14.29 8.12 -33.14
CA ARG A 287 -14.08 7.57 -34.48
C ARG A 287 -13.05 6.41 -34.48
N ILE A 288 -12.05 6.48 -33.62
CA ILE A 288 -10.93 5.51 -33.55
C ILE A 288 -11.33 4.28 -32.75
N LEU A 289 -11.90 4.43 -31.54
CA LEU A 289 -12.15 3.31 -30.65
C LEU A 289 -13.11 2.26 -31.20
N PRO A 290 -14.20 2.59 -31.92
CA PRO A 290 -15.06 1.57 -32.49
C PRO A 290 -14.32 0.62 -33.44
N VAL A 291 -13.43 1.15 -34.29
CA VAL A 291 -12.61 0.33 -35.22
C VAL A 291 -11.68 -0.60 -34.45
N VAL A 292 -11.03 -0.09 -33.40
CA VAL A 292 -10.10 -0.91 -32.58
C VAL A 292 -10.88 -1.98 -31.81
N ARG A 293 -12.05 -1.63 -31.24
CA ARG A 293 -12.89 -2.61 -30.51
C ARG A 293 -13.40 -3.71 -31.43
N GLU A 294 -13.86 -3.40 -32.62
CA GLU A 294 -14.28 -4.39 -33.62
C GLU A 294 -13.13 -5.33 -33.96
N LEU A 295 -11.96 -4.78 -34.27
CA LEU A 295 -10.78 -5.57 -34.59
C LEU A 295 -10.36 -6.50 -33.45
N PHE A 296 -10.26 -5.98 -32.22
CA PHE A 296 -9.85 -6.77 -31.05
C PHE A 296 -10.87 -7.83 -30.69
N GLY A 297 -12.17 -7.58 -30.89
CA GLY A 297 -13.24 -8.55 -30.72
C GLY A 297 -13.17 -9.75 -31.66
N THR A 298 -12.35 -9.67 -32.75
CA THR A 298 -12.10 -10.81 -33.64
C THR A 298 -10.87 -11.63 -33.27
N MET A 299 -10.06 -11.17 -32.32
CA MET A 299 -8.76 -11.76 -31.97
C MET A 299 -8.76 -12.35 -30.56
N THR A 300 -8.10 -13.49 -30.40
CA THR A 300 -7.86 -14.04 -29.06
C THR A 300 -6.84 -13.18 -28.30
N ARG A 301 -6.94 -13.18 -26.97
CA ARG A 301 -5.99 -12.47 -26.09
C ARG A 301 -4.53 -12.87 -26.39
N ALA A 302 -4.27 -14.16 -26.61
CA ALA A 302 -2.93 -14.65 -26.93
C ALA A 302 -2.37 -14.02 -28.22
N ASN A 303 -3.20 -13.91 -29.27
CA ASN A 303 -2.79 -13.31 -30.54
C ASN A 303 -2.56 -11.79 -30.39
N LEU A 304 -3.38 -11.10 -29.60
CA LEU A 304 -3.21 -9.68 -29.29
C LEU A 304 -1.90 -9.44 -28.54
N VAL A 305 -1.68 -10.20 -27.45
CA VAL A 305 -0.46 -10.11 -26.63
C VAL A 305 0.79 -10.29 -27.50
N ALA A 306 0.87 -11.37 -28.28
CA ALA A 306 2.03 -11.64 -29.13
C ALA A 306 2.33 -10.50 -30.13
N ARG A 307 1.29 -9.87 -30.70
CA ARG A 307 1.49 -8.70 -31.59
C ARG A 307 1.95 -7.46 -30.84
N LEU A 308 1.33 -7.17 -29.67
CA LEU A 308 1.66 -6.00 -28.86
C LEU A 308 3.08 -6.09 -28.29
N GLU A 309 3.51 -7.30 -27.86
CA GLU A 309 4.90 -7.55 -27.45
C GLU A 309 5.89 -7.28 -28.57
N THR A 310 5.60 -7.80 -29.78
CA THR A 310 6.49 -7.63 -30.94
C THR A 310 6.75 -6.16 -31.28
N ILE A 311 5.78 -5.29 -31.06
CA ILE A 311 5.89 -3.85 -31.35
C ILE A 311 6.18 -2.99 -30.11
N GLY A 312 6.35 -3.61 -28.93
CA GLY A 312 6.72 -2.93 -27.69
C GLY A 312 5.67 -1.96 -27.15
N LEU A 313 4.38 -2.27 -27.28
CA LEU A 313 3.32 -1.44 -26.74
C LEU A 313 2.95 -1.84 -25.32
N PRO A 314 2.53 -0.88 -24.46
CA PRO A 314 1.97 -1.19 -23.15
C PRO A 314 0.64 -1.95 -23.27
N PHE A 315 0.57 -3.10 -22.63
CA PHE A 315 -0.66 -3.87 -22.50
C PHE A 315 -0.65 -4.63 -21.16
N ALA A 316 -1.83 -5.05 -20.70
CA ALA A 316 -1.95 -5.93 -19.54
C ALA A 316 -3.21 -6.80 -19.64
N PRO A 317 -3.12 -8.12 -19.39
CA PRO A 317 -4.31 -8.92 -19.12
C PRO A 317 -4.97 -8.43 -17.82
N ILE A 318 -6.29 -8.52 -17.75
CA ILE A 318 -7.00 -8.21 -16.51
C ILE A 318 -6.99 -9.48 -15.66
N LEU A 319 -6.28 -9.40 -14.52
CA LEU A 319 -6.14 -10.51 -13.57
C LEU A 319 -6.92 -10.26 -12.29
N ARG A 320 -7.33 -11.33 -11.63
CA ARG A 320 -7.88 -11.30 -10.27
C ARG A 320 -6.74 -11.44 -9.25
N PRO A 321 -6.89 -10.92 -8.03
CA PRO A 321 -5.85 -11.02 -7.00
C PRO A 321 -5.41 -12.45 -6.66
N ASP A 322 -6.31 -13.43 -6.76
CA ASP A 322 -6.01 -14.84 -6.49
C ASP A 322 -5.12 -15.49 -7.57
N GLU A 323 -5.11 -14.97 -8.79
CA GLU A 323 -4.27 -15.43 -9.89
C GLU A 323 -2.80 -14.99 -9.73
N LEU A 324 -2.53 -13.98 -8.89
CA LEU A 324 -1.17 -13.47 -8.68
C LEU A 324 -0.25 -14.46 -7.95
N SER A 325 -0.81 -15.45 -7.24
CA SER A 325 -0.01 -16.52 -6.61
C SER A 325 0.78 -17.38 -7.61
N ASP A 326 0.33 -17.41 -8.87
CA ASP A 326 0.92 -18.18 -9.97
C ASP A 326 1.61 -17.29 -11.00
N ASP A 327 1.66 -15.98 -10.78
CA ASP A 327 2.27 -15.03 -11.70
C ASP A 327 3.80 -15.27 -11.80
N PRO A 328 4.34 -15.53 -13.00
CA PRO A 328 5.74 -15.91 -13.17
C PRO A 328 6.71 -14.81 -12.78
N HIS A 329 6.34 -13.54 -12.89
CA HIS A 329 7.18 -12.42 -12.50
C HIS A 329 7.24 -12.30 -10.96
N LEU A 330 6.10 -12.48 -10.28
CA LEU A 330 6.06 -12.45 -8.82
C LEU A 330 6.69 -13.69 -8.19
N LEU A 331 6.68 -14.85 -8.88
CA LEU A 331 7.35 -16.07 -8.44
C LEU A 331 8.88 -15.98 -8.58
N ALA A 332 9.35 -15.17 -9.53
CA ALA A 332 10.78 -14.94 -9.69
C ALA A 332 11.33 -14.07 -8.53
N ASP A 333 12.56 -14.35 -8.14
CA ASP A 333 13.40 -13.51 -7.24
C ASP A 333 12.69 -13.01 -5.96
N GLY A 334 11.80 -13.81 -5.38
CA GLY A 334 11.19 -13.50 -4.07
C GLY A 334 10.15 -12.38 -4.09
N GLY A 335 9.42 -12.17 -5.18
CA GLY A 335 8.27 -11.27 -5.24
C GLY A 335 7.11 -11.71 -4.34
N LEU A 336 7.04 -13.00 -4.01
CA LEU A 336 6.11 -13.59 -3.05
C LEU A 336 6.87 -14.29 -1.92
N LEU A 337 6.27 -14.33 -0.75
CA LEU A 337 6.74 -15.08 0.42
C LEU A 337 5.79 -16.21 0.75
N ASP A 338 6.33 -17.37 1.10
CA ASP A 338 5.57 -18.51 1.61
C ASP A 338 5.25 -18.26 3.10
N ILE A 339 4.01 -17.84 3.39
CA ILE A 339 3.55 -17.48 4.72
C ILE A 339 2.74 -18.64 5.32
N PRO A 340 3.20 -19.27 6.40
CA PRO A 340 2.40 -20.21 7.18
C PRO A 340 1.27 -19.46 7.89
N ILE A 341 0.02 -19.82 7.58
CA ILE A 341 -1.17 -19.26 8.25
C ILE A 341 -1.71 -20.33 9.19
N PRO A 342 -1.81 -20.04 10.49
CA PRO A 342 -2.27 -21.02 11.49
C PRO A 342 -3.59 -21.68 11.11
N GLY A 343 -3.60 -23.02 11.10
CA GLY A 343 -4.78 -23.82 10.75
C GLY A 343 -5.22 -23.76 9.26
N LYS A 344 -4.46 -23.08 8.38
CA LYS A 344 -4.80 -22.91 6.96
C LYS A 344 -3.71 -23.39 5.99
N GLY A 345 -2.53 -23.77 6.49
CA GLY A 345 -1.39 -24.14 5.66
C GLY A 345 -0.53 -22.96 5.23
N THR A 346 0.34 -23.18 4.26
CA THR A 346 1.25 -22.15 3.73
C THR A 346 0.71 -21.55 2.45
N HIS A 347 0.69 -20.24 2.36
CA HIS A 347 0.17 -19.49 1.21
C HIS A 347 1.19 -18.44 0.74
N LYS A 348 1.19 -18.17 -0.55
CA LYS A 348 2.02 -17.13 -1.15
C LYS A 348 1.37 -15.76 -0.96
N LEU A 349 2.06 -14.85 -0.28
CA LEU A 349 1.63 -13.46 -0.09
C LEU A 349 2.68 -12.51 -0.64
N PRO A 350 2.29 -11.30 -1.10
CA PRO A 350 3.22 -10.32 -1.63
C PRO A 350 4.32 -9.97 -0.64
N ASN A 351 5.55 -9.94 -1.13
CA ASN A 351 6.70 -9.41 -0.40
C ASN A 351 6.68 -7.87 -0.40
N LEU A 352 7.55 -7.26 0.40
CA LEU A 352 7.81 -5.82 0.32
C LEU A 352 8.34 -5.49 -1.09
N PRO A 353 7.71 -4.56 -1.84
CA PRO A 353 8.09 -4.27 -3.22
C PRO A 353 9.32 -3.33 -3.29
N LEU A 354 10.41 -3.75 -2.65
CA LEU A 354 11.68 -3.03 -2.61
C LEU A 354 12.84 -4.00 -2.87
N GLU A 355 13.83 -3.48 -3.57
CA GLU A 355 15.13 -4.11 -3.76
C GLU A 355 16.22 -3.07 -3.48
N ILE A 356 17.19 -3.43 -2.65
CA ILE A 356 18.32 -2.57 -2.29
C ILE A 356 19.61 -3.35 -2.59
N ASP A 357 20.35 -2.96 -3.61
CA ASP A 357 21.58 -3.64 -4.04
C ASP A 357 21.39 -5.17 -4.23
N GLY A 358 20.27 -5.58 -4.79
CA GLY A 358 19.88 -6.99 -4.96
C GLY A 358 19.30 -7.66 -3.71
N TRP A 359 19.30 -6.97 -2.57
CA TRP A 359 18.64 -7.48 -1.37
C TRP A 359 17.12 -7.28 -1.44
N ARG A 360 16.40 -8.32 -1.07
CA ARG A 360 14.94 -8.30 -0.87
C ARG A 360 14.57 -8.83 0.51
N ALA A 361 13.46 -8.37 1.04
CA ALA A 361 12.95 -8.86 2.32
C ALA A 361 12.64 -10.36 2.27
N THR A 362 12.79 -11.02 3.40
CA THR A 362 12.54 -12.44 3.57
C THR A 362 11.61 -12.69 4.76
N LEU A 363 10.98 -13.84 4.80
CA LEU A 363 10.25 -14.28 5.99
C LEU A 363 11.28 -14.73 7.04
N ARG A 364 11.56 -13.88 8.02
CA ARG A 364 12.45 -14.16 9.15
C ARG A 364 11.71 -14.77 10.34
N ARG A 365 10.43 -14.38 10.50
CA ARG A 365 9.51 -14.91 11.52
C ARG A 365 8.14 -15.17 10.89
N PRO A 366 7.48 -16.29 11.22
CA PRO A 366 6.11 -16.52 10.82
C PRO A 366 5.16 -15.50 11.45
N LEU A 367 3.87 -15.61 11.15
CA LEU A 367 2.83 -14.86 11.86
C LEU A 367 2.86 -15.23 13.35
N PRO A 368 2.95 -14.24 14.25
CA PRO A 368 3.00 -14.54 15.67
C PRO A 368 1.64 -15.04 16.18
N GLU A 369 1.64 -16.08 16.99
CA GLU A 369 0.48 -16.42 17.81
C GLU A 369 0.35 -15.42 18.96
N PRO A 370 -0.86 -15.22 19.54
CA PRO A 370 -1.03 -14.31 20.67
C PRO A 370 -0.12 -14.66 21.84
N ASP A 371 0.65 -13.70 22.34
CA ASP A 371 1.61 -13.81 23.45
C ASP A 371 2.75 -14.82 23.24
N ALA A 372 2.99 -15.28 22.00
CA ALA A 372 4.00 -16.32 21.75
C ALA A 372 5.41 -15.93 22.18
N ASP A 373 5.72 -14.65 22.19
CA ASP A 373 7.03 -14.13 22.59
C ASP A 373 6.99 -13.46 23.98
N GLY A 374 5.85 -13.50 24.67
CA GLY A 374 5.59 -12.74 25.90
C GLY A 374 6.62 -12.98 26.99
N ASP A 375 6.93 -14.24 27.32
CA ASP A 375 7.89 -14.59 28.37
C ASP A 375 9.32 -14.15 27.99
N ALA A 376 9.72 -14.36 26.74
CA ALA A 376 11.05 -13.95 26.27
C ALA A 376 11.18 -12.42 26.30
N ILE A 377 10.16 -11.69 25.88
CA ILE A 377 10.14 -10.21 25.90
C ILE A 377 10.20 -9.72 27.35
N ARG A 378 9.38 -10.26 28.27
CA ARG A 378 9.39 -9.85 29.68
C ARG A 378 10.76 -10.11 30.34
N ALA A 379 11.44 -11.17 29.96
CA ALA A 379 12.77 -11.49 30.48
C ALA A 379 13.86 -10.49 30.05
N THR A 380 13.64 -9.70 28.99
CA THR A 380 14.56 -8.64 28.55
C THR A 380 14.37 -7.32 29.30
N LEU A 381 13.25 -7.14 29.99
CA LEU A 381 12.95 -5.92 30.74
C LEU A 381 13.68 -5.94 32.07
N LYS A 382 14.40 -4.86 32.38
CA LYS A 382 15.16 -4.68 33.63
C LYS A 382 14.31 -3.99 34.70
#